data_7b8af4bae331791a051c686056758af6
#
_entry.id   7b8af4bae331791a051c686056758af6
#
_cell.length_a   1.000
_cell.length_b   1.000
_cell.length_c   1.000
_cell.angle_alpha   90.00
_cell.angle_beta   90.00
_cell.angle_gamma   90.00
#
_symmetry.space_group_name_H-M   'P 1'
#
loop_
_entity.id
_entity.type
_entity.pdbx_description
1 polymer ?
#
loop_
_entity_poly.entity_id
_entity_poly.type
_entity_poly.pdbx_seq_one_letter_code
_entity_poly.pdbx_strand_id
1 'polypeptide(L)'
;SKNLKKELLNLKTNEIMNKKKTLFGLDSKSYEHDFDKTALKTLKALPGFDKVVNFFLNWTYIKWHIVELQGSNFLVTRESCPELYDLVHDVADTLDVRPLPRFYTQWGYNINGYTTGYKEDTILVLNSGTIDLLSEDELRYVAGHECGHIKSGHVIYHTMGELFNS
;
A
#
# COMPACT_ATOMS: atom_id res chain seq x y z
N SER A 1 -32.57 -35.45 -5.40
CA SER A 1 -32.11 -35.29 -4.02
C SER A 1 -30.57 -35.20 -3.90
N LYS A 2 -29.77 -35.91 -4.75
CA LYS A 2 -28.29 -35.81 -4.76
C LYS A 2 -27.77 -34.48 -5.36
N ASN A 3 -28.47 -33.94 -6.37
CA ASN A 3 -28.10 -32.66 -6.99
C ASN A 3 -28.32 -31.48 -6.05
N LEU A 4 -29.40 -31.47 -5.28
CA LEU A 4 -29.68 -30.39 -4.30
C LEU A 4 -28.63 -30.30 -3.17
N LYS A 5 -28.13 -31.47 -2.73
CA LYS A 5 -27.05 -31.53 -1.74
C LYS A 5 -25.72 -30.99 -2.28
N LYS A 6 -25.46 -31.22 -3.57
CA LYS A 6 -24.24 -30.73 -4.24
C LYS A 6 -24.28 -29.23 -4.46
N GLU A 7 -25.45 -28.68 -4.84
CA GLU A 7 -25.67 -27.23 -4.94
C GLU A 7 -25.56 -26.52 -3.58
N LEU A 8 -26.18 -27.06 -2.54
CA LEU A 8 -26.08 -26.52 -1.18
C LEU A 8 -24.64 -26.58 -0.63
N LEU A 9 -23.89 -27.63 -0.98
CA LEU A 9 -22.48 -27.74 -0.60
C LEU A 9 -21.61 -26.71 -1.33
N ASN A 10 -21.86 -26.50 -2.62
CA ASN A 10 -21.16 -25.48 -3.42
C ASN A 10 -21.50 -24.05 -2.97
N LEU A 11 -22.76 -23.77 -2.62
CA LEU A 11 -23.17 -22.46 -2.07
C LEU A 11 -22.50 -22.20 -0.70
N LYS A 12 -22.45 -23.19 0.19
CA LYS A 12 -21.74 -23.06 1.47
C LYS A 12 -20.23 -22.92 1.30
N THR A 13 -19.64 -23.63 0.34
CA THR A 13 -18.21 -23.51 0.05
C THR A 13 -17.89 -22.14 -0.52
N ASN A 14 -18.73 -21.58 -1.41
CA ASN A 14 -18.58 -20.24 -1.94
C ASN A 14 -18.81 -19.16 -0.87
N GLU A 15 -19.77 -19.36 0.07
CA GLU A 15 -19.94 -18.45 1.21
C GLU A 15 -18.73 -18.46 2.17
N ILE A 16 -18.09 -19.63 2.37
CA ILE A 16 -16.90 -19.75 3.22
C ILE A 16 -15.68 -19.13 2.51
N MET A 17 -15.54 -19.28 1.20
CA MET A 17 -14.45 -18.71 0.41
C MET A 17 -14.58 -17.20 0.23
N ASN A 18 -15.80 -16.66 0.26
CA ASN A 18 -16.07 -15.23 0.04
C ASN A 18 -16.11 -14.41 1.34
N LYS A 19 -15.79 -15.00 2.48
CA LYS A 19 -15.75 -14.27 3.73
C LYS A 19 -14.40 -13.56 3.87
N LYS A 20 -14.35 -12.32 3.38
CA LYS A 20 -13.23 -11.40 3.60
C LYS A 20 -12.81 -11.43 5.07
N LYS A 21 -11.54 -11.80 5.32
CA LYS A 21 -10.96 -11.82 6.65
C LYS A 21 -10.05 -10.62 6.81
N THR A 22 -10.50 -9.62 7.54
CA THR A 22 -9.64 -8.51 7.97
C THR A 22 -8.75 -8.98 9.11
N LEU A 23 -7.45 -8.72 8.99
CA LEU A 23 -6.44 -9.05 10.01
C LEU A 23 -6.34 -7.89 11.01
N PHE A 24 -7.38 -7.71 11.83
CA PHE A 24 -7.40 -6.66 12.84
C PHE A 24 -6.21 -6.76 13.80
N GLY A 25 -5.55 -5.62 14.01
CA GLY A 25 -4.40 -5.57 14.92
C GLY A 25 -3.18 -6.34 14.43
N LEU A 26 -3.05 -6.58 13.11
CA LEU A 26 -1.87 -7.21 12.53
C LEU A 26 -0.61 -6.42 12.95
N ASP A 27 0.25 -7.07 13.73
CA ASP A 27 1.53 -6.46 14.13
C ASP A 27 2.52 -6.53 12.96
N SER A 28 3.06 -5.39 12.55
CA SER A 28 4.05 -5.26 11.47
C SER A 28 5.26 -6.17 11.70
N LYS A 29 5.66 -6.37 12.96
CA LYS A 29 6.77 -7.24 13.35
C LYS A 29 6.63 -8.69 12.90
N SER A 30 5.42 -9.13 12.60
CA SER A 30 5.17 -10.51 12.16
C SER A 30 5.57 -10.80 10.72
N TYR A 31 5.74 -9.77 9.87
CA TYR A 31 6.07 -9.90 8.44
C TYR A 31 7.24 -9.02 7.98
N GLU A 32 7.78 -8.16 8.86
CA GLU A 32 8.94 -7.33 8.55
C GLU A 32 10.20 -8.17 8.32
N HIS A 33 10.97 -7.83 7.27
CA HIS A 33 12.29 -8.43 7.03
C HIS A 33 13.29 -7.97 8.11
N ASP A 34 14.19 -8.86 8.55
CA ASP A 34 15.13 -8.56 9.63
C ASP A 34 16.10 -7.41 9.32
N PHE A 35 16.44 -7.22 8.04
CA PHE A 35 17.24 -6.09 7.57
C PHE A 35 16.49 -4.77 7.77
N ASP A 36 15.21 -4.70 7.42
CA ASP A 36 14.38 -3.52 7.57
C ASP A 36 14.18 -3.15 9.04
N LYS A 37 13.99 -4.16 9.89
CA LYS A 37 13.92 -3.97 11.35
C LYS A 37 15.19 -3.36 11.91
N THR A 38 16.35 -3.82 11.45
CA THR A 38 17.65 -3.36 11.93
C THR A 38 17.93 -1.93 11.46
N ALA A 39 17.68 -1.63 10.19
CA ALA A 39 17.83 -0.30 9.63
C ALA A 39 16.92 0.71 10.34
N LEU A 40 15.64 0.36 10.52
CA LEU A 40 14.64 1.17 11.22
C LEU A 40 15.04 1.44 12.67
N LYS A 41 15.53 0.41 13.38
CA LYS A 41 15.98 0.52 14.78
C LYS A 41 17.19 1.44 14.92
N THR A 42 18.13 1.33 14.00
CA THR A 42 19.36 2.16 14.01
C THR A 42 19.02 3.64 13.77
N LEU A 43 18.15 3.93 12.79
CA LEU A 43 17.71 5.29 12.50
C LEU A 43 16.91 5.90 13.65
N LYS A 44 15.97 5.14 14.23
CA LYS A 44 15.18 5.59 15.40
C LYS A 44 16.01 5.83 16.66
N ALA A 45 17.20 5.22 16.77
CA ALA A 45 18.08 5.38 17.91
C ALA A 45 18.86 6.70 17.89
N LEU A 46 18.87 7.45 16.77
CA LEU A 46 19.54 8.74 16.69
C LEU A 46 18.75 9.82 17.46
N PRO A 47 19.33 10.46 18.48
CA PRO A 47 18.63 11.48 19.27
C PRO A 47 18.15 12.65 18.39
N GLY A 48 16.86 12.95 18.44
CA GLY A 48 16.29 14.07 17.68
C GLY A 48 15.99 13.76 16.21
N PHE A 49 16.33 12.56 15.72
CA PHE A 49 16.04 12.16 14.34
C PHE A 49 14.57 12.29 13.98
N ASP A 50 13.67 11.82 14.83
CA ASP A 50 12.22 11.94 14.61
C ASP A 50 11.75 13.40 14.49
N LYS A 51 12.39 14.32 15.23
CA LYS A 51 12.05 15.77 15.15
C LYS A 51 12.52 16.38 13.85
N VAL A 52 13.73 16.03 13.42
CA VAL A 52 14.30 16.49 12.13
C VAL A 52 13.48 15.95 10.97
N VAL A 53 13.16 14.66 11.01
CA VAL A 53 12.31 14.01 10.01
C VAL A 53 10.92 14.64 9.95
N ASN A 54 10.28 14.82 11.11
CA ASN A 54 8.96 15.47 11.18
C ASN A 54 8.98 16.91 10.64
N PHE A 55 10.03 17.66 10.93
CA PHE A 55 10.19 19.01 10.44
C PHE A 55 10.38 19.07 8.91
N PHE A 56 11.28 18.25 8.36
CA PHE A 56 11.57 18.22 6.93
C PHE A 56 10.40 17.69 6.11
N LEU A 57 9.78 16.58 6.55
CA LEU A 57 8.71 15.93 5.80
C LEU A 57 7.39 16.69 5.87
N ASN A 58 7.06 17.32 7.01
CA ASN A 58 5.81 18.08 7.12
C ASN A 58 5.83 19.41 6.37
N TRP A 59 6.97 20.01 6.15
CA TRP A 59 6.97 21.42 5.69
C TRP A 59 7.29 21.63 4.22
N THR A 60 8.11 20.81 3.60
CA THR A 60 8.57 21.15 2.25
C THR A 60 8.37 20.01 1.24
N TYR A 61 8.84 18.83 1.56
CA TYR A 61 9.01 17.77 0.57
C TYR A 61 7.70 17.01 0.25
N ILE A 62 6.94 16.59 1.26
CA ILE A 62 5.69 15.85 1.01
C ILE A 62 4.69 16.74 0.27
N LYS A 63 4.56 18.00 0.67
CA LYS A 63 3.65 18.92 -0.01
C LYS A 63 4.06 19.19 -1.45
N TRP A 64 5.36 19.36 -1.69
CA TRP A 64 5.89 19.53 -3.04
C TRP A 64 5.69 18.27 -3.88
N HIS A 65 6.09 17.13 -3.35
CA HIS A 65 5.96 15.84 -4.03
C HIS A 65 4.49 15.44 -4.26
N ILE A 66 3.62 15.73 -3.32
CA ILE A 66 2.16 15.54 -3.50
C ILE A 66 1.63 16.42 -4.64
N VAL A 67 2.06 17.68 -4.72
CA VAL A 67 1.63 18.59 -5.81
C VAL A 67 2.17 18.09 -7.15
N GLU A 68 3.41 17.64 -7.21
CA GLU A 68 4.02 17.05 -8.40
C GLU A 68 3.30 15.75 -8.82
N LEU A 69 3.03 14.87 -7.87
CA LEU A 69 2.26 13.63 -8.10
C LEU A 69 0.85 13.94 -8.61
N GLN A 70 0.17 14.94 -8.06
CA GLN A 70 -1.16 15.35 -8.51
C GLN A 70 -1.16 15.96 -9.92
N GLY A 71 -0.07 16.59 -10.32
CA GLY A 71 0.08 17.20 -11.64
C GLY A 71 0.48 16.22 -12.75
N SER A 72 1.15 15.11 -12.39
CA SER A 72 1.74 14.16 -13.33
C SER A 72 1.12 12.77 -13.33
N ASN A 73 0.28 12.47 -12.35
CA ASN A 73 -0.31 11.14 -12.16
C ASN A 73 -1.84 11.18 -12.11
N PHE A 74 -2.45 10.06 -12.43
CA PHE A 74 -3.90 9.92 -12.45
C PHE A 74 -4.39 9.38 -11.09
N LEU A 75 -5.25 10.16 -10.42
CA LEU A 75 -5.90 9.72 -9.19
C LEU A 75 -6.95 8.65 -9.51
N VAL A 76 -6.77 7.47 -8.95
CA VAL A 76 -7.72 6.38 -9.05
C VAL A 76 -8.80 6.57 -8.00
N THR A 77 -10.03 6.71 -8.47
CA THR A 77 -11.22 6.79 -7.63
C THR A 77 -12.21 5.70 -8.03
N ARG A 78 -13.20 5.45 -7.21
CA ARG A 78 -14.26 4.48 -7.53
C ARG A 78 -15.04 4.87 -8.78
N GLU A 79 -15.11 6.17 -9.11
CA GLU A 79 -15.80 6.67 -10.31
C GLU A 79 -14.95 6.51 -11.57
N SER A 80 -13.62 6.67 -11.44
CA SER A 80 -12.71 6.65 -12.60
C SER A 80 -12.28 5.23 -12.99
N CYS A 81 -11.95 4.39 -12.01
CA CYS A 81 -11.48 3.01 -12.21
C CYS A 81 -11.97 2.12 -11.07
N PRO A 82 -13.27 1.71 -11.06
CA PRO A 82 -13.89 1.01 -9.93
C PRO A 82 -13.18 -0.30 -9.57
N GLU A 83 -12.85 -1.13 -10.56
CA GLU A 83 -12.22 -2.43 -10.33
C GLU A 83 -10.85 -2.31 -9.66
N LEU A 84 -10.02 -1.42 -10.17
CA LEU A 84 -8.68 -1.18 -9.63
C LEU A 84 -8.73 -0.51 -8.26
N TYR A 85 -9.67 0.43 -8.08
CA TYR A 85 -9.92 1.06 -6.79
C TYR A 85 -10.32 0.03 -5.74
N ASP A 86 -11.32 -0.80 -6.04
CA ASP A 86 -11.84 -1.80 -5.12
C ASP A 86 -10.78 -2.86 -4.80
N LEU A 87 -9.93 -3.27 -5.77
CA LEU A 87 -8.82 -4.19 -5.56
C LEU A 87 -7.84 -3.66 -4.50
N VAL A 88 -7.32 -2.44 -4.70
CA VAL A 88 -6.30 -1.86 -3.80
C VAL A 88 -6.89 -1.59 -2.42
N HIS A 89 -8.11 -1.06 -2.36
CA HIS A 89 -8.78 -0.80 -1.08
C HIS A 89 -9.14 -2.08 -0.34
N ASP A 90 -9.48 -3.14 -1.06
CA ASP A 90 -9.74 -4.46 -0.49
C ASP A 90 -8.51 -5.05 0.19
N VAL A 91 -7.35 -4.89 -0.45
CA VAL A 91 -6.05 -5.29 0.11
C VAL A 91 -5.70 -4.46 1.35
N ALA A 92 -5.84 -3.12 1.26
CA ALA A 92 -5.57 -2.22 2.39
C ALA A 92 -6.49 -2.52 3.59
N ASP A 93 -7.76 -2.80 3.33
CA ASP A 93 -8.73 -3.23 4.35
C ASP A 93 -8.37 -4.57 4.98
N THR A 94 -7.90 -5.53 4.18
CA THR A 94 -7.48 -6.84 4.66
C THR A 94 -6.30 -6.74 5.62
N LEU A 95 -5.35 -5.86 5.32
CA LEU A 95 -4.17 -5.59 6.15
C LEU A 95 -4.44 -4.59 7.28
N ASP A 96 -5.68 -4.11 7.42
CA ASP A 96 -6.06 -3.10 8.41
C ASP A 96 -5.18 -1.84 8.34
N VAL A 97 -4.95 -1.35 7.11
CA VAL A 97 -4.23 -0.08 6.86
C VAL A 97 -5.20 1.08 7.05
N ARG A 98 -4.90 1.96 8.02
CA ARG A 98 -5.71 3.13 8.31
C ARG A 98 -4.83 4.35 8.62
N PRO A 99 -5.18 5.52 8.08
CA PRO A 99 -6.20 5.75 7.04
C PRO A 99 -5.83 5.06 5.72
N LEU A 100 -6.83 4.88 4.84
CA LEU A 100 -6.60 4.32 3.50
C LEU A 100 -5.69 5.25 2.69
N PRO A 101 -4.68 4.72 1.98
CA PRO A 101 -3.81 5.54 1.15
C PRO A 101 -4.58 6.11 -0.05
N ARG A 102 -4.19 7.31 -0.49
CA ARG A 102 -4.62 7.80 -1.79
C ARG A 102 -3.90 7.01 -2.87
N PHE A 103 -4.66 6.51 -3.84
CA PHE A 103 -4.13 5.66 -4.89
C PHE A 103 -4.00 6.41 -6.21
N TYR A 104 -2.80 6.39 -6.79
CA TYR A 104 -2.49 6.98 -8.08
C TYR A 104 -1.92 5.95 -9.05
N THR A 105 -2.13 6.17 -10.34
CA THR A 105 -1.38 5.50 -11.39
C THR A 105 -0.43 6.48 -12.06
N GLN A 106 0.78 6.00 -12.32
CA GLN A 106 1.82 6.72 -13.03
C GLN A 106 2.09 6.06 -14.37
N TRP A 107 2.30 6.87 -15.40
CA TRP A 107 2.69 6.32 -16.69
C TRP A 107 4.10 5.72 -16.61
N GLY A 108 4.25 4.48 -17.02
CA GLY A 108 5.53 3.78 -17.07
C GLY A 108 5.37 2.35 -17.55
N TYR A 109 6.29 1.89 -18.40
CA TYR A 109 6.25 0.53 -18.99
C TYR A 109 6.76 -0.58 -18.06
N ASN A 110 7.53 -0.22 -17.05
CA ASN A 110 8.11 -1.19 -16.13
C ASN A 110 7.10 -1.59 -15.04
N ILE A 111 7.23 -2.83 -14.59
CA ILE A 111 6.52 -3.31 -13.40
C ILE A 111 7.16 -2.63 -12.20
N ASN A 112 6.46 -1.67 -11.61
CA ASN A 112 6.89 -0.95 -10.43
C ASN A 112 5.70 -0.39 -9.67
N GLY A 113 5.86 -0.27 -8.37
CA GLY A 113 4.95 0.41 -7.45
C GLY A 113 5.76 1.00 -6.31
N TYR A 114 5.25 2.01 -5.67
CA TYR A 114 5.88 2.59 -4.49
C TYR A 114 4.86 3.29 -3.60
N THR A 115 5.24 3.45 -2.35
CA THR A 115 4.48 4.23 -1.38
C THR A 115 5.30 5.41 -0.91
N THR A 116 4.62 6.54 -0.74
CA THR A 116 5.21 7.77 -0.22
C THR A 116 4.25 8.43 0.75
N GLY A 117 4.75 9.37 1.54
CA GLY A 117 3.91 10.15 2.45
C GLY A 117 4.31 10.02 3.91
N TYR A 118 3.46 10.56 4.78
CA TYR A 118 3.71 10.57 6.22
C TYR A 118 2.41 10.55 7.02
N LYS A 119 2.33 9.69 8.02
CA LYS A 119 1.17 9.51 8.91
C LYS A 119 -0.14 9.27 8.13
N GLU A 120 -1.03 10.26 8.18
CA GLU A 120 -2.36 10.18 7.58
C GLU A 120 -2.37 10.48 6.08
N ASP A 121 -1.30 11.10 5.56
CA ASP A 121 -1.14 11.47 4.15
C ASP A 121 -0.26 10.47 3.40
N THR A 122 -0.69 9.22 3.31
CA THR A 122 0.00 8.18 2.55
C THR A 122 -0.55 8.07 1.14
N ILE A 123 0.35 7.83 0.20
CA ILE A 123 0.06 7.68 -1.22
C ILE A 123 0.66 6.35 -1.68
N LEU A 124 -0.13 5.58 -2.41
CA LEU A 124 0.30 4.40 -3.12
C LEU A 124 0.26 4.69 -4.61
N VAL A 125 1.33 4.40 -5.32
CA VAL A 125 1.44 4.61 -6.78
C VAL A 125 1.78 3.29 -7.44
N LEU A 126 1.07 2.96 -8.52
CA LEU A 126 1.41 1.85 -9.41
C LEU A 126 1.66 2.38 -10.82
N ASN A 127 2.71 1.88 -11.47
CA ASN A 127 2.94 2.18 -12.88
C ASN A 127 1.86 1.53 -13.75
N SER A 128 1.52 2.16 -14.88
CA SER A 128 0.59 1.59 -15.86
C SER A 128 1.07 0.21 -16.36
N GLY A 129 2.37 0.02 -16.56
CA GLY A 129 2.93 -1.28 -16.91
C GLY A 129 2.68 -2.38 -15.86
N THR A 130 2.64 -2.02 -14.58
CA THR A 130 2.25 -2.96 -13.51
C THR A 130 0.81 -3.40 -13.65
N ILE A 131 -0.08 -2.45 -13.95
CA ILE A 131 -1.51 -2.70 -14.10
C ILE A 131 -1.80 -3.51 -15.37
N ASP A 132 -1.13 -3.20 -16.46
CA ASP A 132 -1.37 -3.82 -17.77
C ASP A 132 -0.77 -5.23 -17.90
N LEU A 133 0.33 -5.52 -17.22
CA LEU A 133 1.09 -6.75 -17.39
C LEU A 133 0.79 -7.82 -16.34
N LEU A 134 0.33 -7.44 -15.16
CA LEU A 134 0.08 -8.36 -14.06
C LEU A 134 -1.37 -8.85 -14.03
N SER A 135 -1.54 -10.08 -13.64
CA SER A 135 -2.85 -10.64 -13.29
C SER A 135 -3.41 -9.98 -12.03
N GLU A 136 -4.68 -10.15 -11.77
CA GLU A 136 -5.34 -9.60 -10.58
C GLU A 136 -4.67 -10.07 -9.28
N ASP A 137 -4.28 -11.35 -9.19
CA ASP A 137 -3.62 -11.91 -8.01
C ASP A 137 -2.22 -11.32 -7.80
N GLU A 138 -1.47 -11.10 -8.89
CA GLU A 138 -0.16 -10.46 -8.85
C GLU A 138 -0.29 -8.98 -8.47
N LEU A 139 -1.30 -8.26 -8.98
CA LEU A 139 -1.61 -6.89 -8.57
C LEU A 139 -1.97 -6.81 -7.09
N ARG A 140 -2.76 -7.77 -6.58
CA ARG A 140 -3.07 -7.90 -5.14
C ARG A 140 -1.80 -8.09 -4.32
N TYR A 141 -0.87 -8.90 -4.83
CA TYR A 141 0.42 -9.11 -4.16
C TYR A 141 1.24 -7.81 -4.10
N VAL A 142 1.38 -7.09 -5.22
CA VAL A 142 2.11 -5.81 -5.26
C VAL A 142 1.45 -4.77 -4.35
N ALA A 143 0.14 -4.60 -4.45
CA ALA A 143 -0.60 -3.71 -3.57
C ALA A 143 -0.44 -4.09 -2.08
N GLY A 144 -0.42 -5.40 -1.78
CA GLY A 144 -0.20 -5.92 -0.44
C GLY A 144 1.19 -5.61 0.11
N HIS A 145 2.21 -5.72 -0.75
CA HIS A 145 3.59 -5.35 -0.42
C HIS A 145 3.68 -3.86 -0.05
N GLU A 146 3.13 -2.99 -0.89
CA GLU A 146 3.11 -1.55 -0.66
C GLU A 146 2.29 -1.16 0.59
N CYS A 147 1.13 -1.76 0.77
CA CYS A 147 0.33 -1.60 2.00
C CYS A 147 1.07 -2.09 3.24
N GLY A 148 1.90 -3.14 3.12
CA GLY A 148 2.80 -3.62 4.17
C GLY A 148 3.79 -2.55 4.61
N HIS A 149 4.41 -1.84 3.65
CA HIS A 149 5.29 -0.71 3.96
C HIS A 149 4.58 0.42 4.70
N ILE A 150 3.34 0.75 4.32
CA ILE A 150 2.52 1.74 5.03
C ILE A 150 2.27 1.27 6.48
N LYS A 151 1.81 0.05 6.65
CA LYS A 151 1.49 -0.53 7.97
C LYS A 151 2.69 -0.59 8.90
N SER A 152 3.88 -0.90 8.35
CA SER A 152 5.14 -0.98 9.11
C SER A 152 5.75 0.39 9.41
N GLY A 153 5.22 1.47 8.82
CA GLY A 153 5.79 2.81 8.94
C GLY A 153 7.12 2.99 8.21
N HIS A 154 7.42 2.12 7.22
CA HIS A 154 8.63 2.18 6.43
C HIS A 154 8.61 3.31 5.39
N VAL A 155 7.42 3.77 4.99
CA VAL A 155 7.22 4.80 3.96
C VAL A 155 8.09 6.03 4.19
N ILE A 156 8.21 6.48 5.44
CA ILE A 156 9.02 7.64 5.80
C ILE A 156 10.51 7.45 5.46
N TYR A 157 11.03 6.24 5.64
CA TYR A 157 12.45 5.94 5.41
C TYR A 157 12.75 5.76 3.94
N HIS A 158 11.83 5.22 3.16
CA HIS A 158 11.91 5.15 1.70
C HIS A 158 11.92 6.56 1.11
N THR A 159 10.98 7.39 1.51
CA THR A 159 10.91 8.80 1.08
C THR A 159 12.19 9.57 1.41
N MET A 160 12.81 9.30 2.55
CA MET A 160 14.10 9.90 2.90
C MET A 160 15.27 9.32 2.12
N GLY A 161 15.28 8.01 1.86
CA GLY A 161 16.32 7.36 1.06
C GLY A 161 16.38 7.92 -0.36
N GLU A 162 15.26 8.19 -0.97
CA GLU A 162 15.18 8.85 -2.29
C GLU A 162 15.72 10.29 -2.24
N LEU A 163 15.45 11.03 -1.16
CA LEU A 163 15.98 12.39 -0.97
C LEU A 163 17.50 12.47 -0.89
N PHE A 164 18.16 11.45 -0.31
CA PHE A 164 19.60 11.44 -0.16
C PHE A 164 20.34 10.86 -1.37
N ASN A 165 19.63 10.22 -2.30
CA ASN A 165 20.17 9.63 -3.51
C ASN A 165 19.89 10.47 -4.78
N SER A 166 19.16 11.57 -4.66
CA SER A 166 18.88 12.54 -5.73
C SER A 166 19.84 13.74 -5.61
#